data_729cf608837ebd05feef3e802c978312
#
_entry.id   729cf608837ebd05feef3e802c978312
#
_cell.length_a   1.000
_cell.length_b   1.000
_cell.length_c   1.000
_cell.angle_alpha   90.00
_cell.angle_beta   90.00
_cell.angle_gamma   90.00
#
_symmetry.space_group_name_H-M   'P 1'
#
loop_
_entity.id
_entity.type
_entity.pdbx_description
1 polymer ?
#
loop_
_entity_poly.entity_id
_entity_poly.type
_entity_poly.pdbx_seq_one_letter_code
_entity_poly.pdbx_strand_id
1 'polypeptide(L)'
;PEPGKPKLTGIKLYVYGFSRGAAAARTFVRWLSELLPPPAAEGEKPPQCLQTGGMQLPVSVEFLGLLDTVASVGVAHVVPVADGHMSWADGTMELPDDETYGGLIKKCVHLVSGHEQRLCFPLDSVRRANGKYPPCAIEVVYPGMHSDIGGGYPPGEQGKGNAEHDGHLLSQIVLHDMYSAAFNCGAPLKVPKQALPEKFKSQSWRVIPLDLDSQFFVSEVLSARFNAWRELTLGQTTPKTFDPEAASHYEPPAAGGSLETVIAEQMAWITAWRIDRYARGSMLKTPFYQRATNTEALPAARKAAEVIRDKEQEKVLSARQNQIANQSPDRMDELVLQPGVKDFDPKMDQTQLFDAAKEFGKDYHDGYRIPDNLAQLVLDTVLQPVIFVLNTDDEAQEYRRMKRDGEARVAVLFPDAGEASNAEQPAGLVRALFDDQVHDSRAWFMYAALGTRE
;
A
#
# COMPACT_ATOMS: atom_id res chain seq x y z
N PRO A 1 34.58 -16.53 -24.87
CA PRO A 1 33.25 -16.50 -25.48
C PRO A 1 33.23 -17.50 -26.64
N GLU A 2 32.31 -18.46 -26.60
CA GLU A 2 32.19 -19.42 -27.69
C GLU A 2 31.70 -18.69 -28.94
N PRO A 3 32.30 -18.95 -30.12
CA PRO A 3 31.83 -18.37 -31.36
C PRO A 3 30.36 -18.72 -31.62
N GLY A 4 29.53 -17.73 -31.93
CA GLY A 4 28.12 -17.93 -32.25
C GLY A 4 27.13 -17.82 -31.07
N LYS A 5 27.59 -17.70 -29.79
CA LYS A 5 26.70 -17.38 -28.67
C LYS A 5 26.57 -15.88 -28.48
N PRO A 6 25.38 -15.39 -28.11
CA PRO A 6 25.19 -13.97 -27.81
C PRO A 6 26.07 -13.54 -26.62
N LYS A 7 26.73 -12.39 -26.75
CA LYS A 7 27.56 -11.81 -25.69
C LYS A 7 26.67 -11.08 -24.70
N LEU A 8 26.83 -11.37 -23.40
CA LEU A 8 26.24 -10.58 -22.35
C LEU A 8 26.99 -9.24 -22.25
N THR A 9 26.30 -8.14 -22.52
CA THR A 9 26.88 -6.80 -22.56
C THR A 9 26.59 -5.98 -21.30
N GLY A 10 25.65 -6.41 -20.47
CA GLY A 10 25.27 -5.74 -19.23
C GLY A 10 24.01 -6.37 -18.63
N ILE A 11 23.69 -5.94 -17.42
CA ILE A 11 22.53 -6.38 -16.66
C ILE A 11 21.66 -5.16 -16.36
N LYS A 12 20.39 -5.21 -16.78
CA LYS A 12 19.38 -4.18 -16.48
C LYS A 12 18.34 -4.80 -15.57
N LEU A 13 18.17 -4.23 -14.39
CA LEU A 13 17.26 -4.73 -13.38
C LEU A 13 16.01 -3.86 -13.31
N TYR A 14 14.87 -4.51 -13.15
CA TYR A 14 13.56 -3.93 -12.89
C TYR A 14 13.02 -4.61 -11.64
N VAL A 15 13.03 -3.88 -10.54
CA VAL A 15 12.78 -4.43 -9.20
C VAL A 15 11.46 -3.87 -8.68
N TYR A 16 10.61 -4.75 -8.16
CA TYR A 16 9.30 -4.36 -7.64
C TYR A 16 9.05 -4.98 -6.27
N GLY A 17 8.31 -4.29 -5.45
CA GLY A 17 7.91 -4.81 -4.16
C GLY A 17 6.68 -4.12 -3.59
N PHE A 18 5.90 -4.86 -2.83
CA PHE A 18 4.77 -4.37 -2.05
C PHE A 18 4.99 -4.66 -0.57
N SER A 19 4.68 -3.69 0.32
CA SER A 19 4.76 -3.90 1.77
C SER A 19 6.17 -4.33 2.21
N ARG A 20 6.29 -5.44 2.92
CA ARG A 20 7.59 -6.06 3.27
C ARG A 20 8.41 -6.46 2.03
N GLY A 21 7.74 -6.76 0.91
CA GLY A 21 8.40 -6.98 -0.37
C GLY A 21 9.04 -5.69 -0.91
N ALA A 22 8.47 -4.52 -0.64
CA ALA A 22 9.07 -3.23 -0.98
C ALA A 22 10.32 -2.96 -0.11
N ALA A 23 10.26 -3.28 1.19
CA ALA A 23 11.42 -3.24 2.07
C ALA A 23 12.54 -4.17 1.57
N ALA A 24 12.19 -5.41 1.20
CA ALA A 24 13.14 -6.36 0.62
C ALA A 24 13.74 -5.87 -0.73
N ALA A 25 12.93 -5.23 -1.59
CA ALA A 25 13.40 -4.64 -2.85
C ALA A 25 14.42 -3.53 -2.61
N ARG A 26 14.20 -2.66 -1.62
CA ARG A 26 15.13 -1.60 -1.22
C ARG A 26 16.44 -2.19 -0.66
N THR A 27 16.31 -3.16 0.24
CA THR A 27 17.47 -3.88 0.82
C THR A 27 18.29 -4.59 -0.28
N PHE A 28 17.61 -5.23 -1.24
CA PHE A 28 18.29 -5.85 -2.39
C PHE A 28 19.14 -4.83 -3.16
N VAL A 29 18.59 -3.65 -3.45
CA VAL A 29 19.34 -2.62 -4.19
C VAL A 29 20.49 -2.05 -3.35
N ARG A 30 20.31 -1.95 -2.04
CA ARG A 30 21.39 -1.57 -1.11
C ARG A 30 22.53 -2.60 -1.15
N TRP A 31 22.23 -3.86 -0.99
CA TRP A 31 23.24 -4.93 -1.06
C TRP A 31 23.89 -5.04 -2.45
N LEU A 32 23.12 -4.80 -3.52
CA LEU A 32 23.69 -4.74 -4.87
C LEU A 32 24.78 -3.68 -4.97
N SER A 33 24.58 -2.50 -4.37
CA SER A 33 25.60 -1.44 -4.37
C SER A 33 26.88 -1.86 -3.61
N GLU A 34 26.76 -2.66 -2.58
CA GLU A 34 27.89 -3.17 -1.79
C GLU A 34 28.71 -4.25 -2.52
N LEU A 35 28.12 -4.86 -3.58
CA LEU A 35 28.83 -5.80 -4.45
C LEU A 35 29.62 -5.10 -5.57
N LEU A 36 29.46 -3.80 -5.74
CA LEU A 36 30.22 -3.04 -6.75
C LEU A 36 31.68 -2.93 -6.29
N PRO A 37 32.64 -2.97 -7.24
CA PRO A 37 34.06 -2.80 -6.89
C PRO A 37 34.29 -1.40 -6.32
N PRO A 38 35.29 -1.25 -5.43
CA PRO A 38 35.62 0.06 -4.86
C PRO A 38 36.05 1.03 -5.97
N PRO A 39 35.97 2.35 -5.74
CA PRO A 39 36.49 3.35 -6.67
C PRO A 39 37.97 3.16 -6.90
N ALA A 40 38.45 3.46 -8.09
CA ALA A 40 39.86 3.29 -8.45
C ALA A 40 40.77 4.29 -7.73
N ALA A 41 40.24 5.48 -7.39
CA ALA A 41 40.92 6.51 -6.60
C ALA A 41 39.99 7.19 -5.63
N GLU A 42 40.55 7.84 -4.62
CA GLU A 42 39.76 8.62 -3.65
C GLU A 42 39.02 9.77 -4.37
N GLY A 43 37.70 9.86 -4.13
CA GLY A 43 36.82 10.85 -4.77
C GLY A 43 36.25 10.41 -6.13
N GLU A 44 36.64 9.27 -6.67
CA GLU A 44 35.99 8.67 -7.84
C GLU A 44 34.77 7.82 -7.43
N LYS A 45 33.80 7.71 -8.35
CA LYS A 45 32.65 6.83 -8.13
C LYS A 45 33.02 5.37 -8.43
N PRO A 46 32.49 4.39 -7.67
CA PRO A 46 32.72 2.99 -7.97
C PRO A 46 32.18 2.66 -9.36
N PRO A 47 32.88 1.82 -10.14
CA PRO A 47 32.36 1.33 -11.41
C PRO A 47 31.04 0.59 -11.21
N GLN A 48 29.99 0.96 -11.95
CA GLN A 48 28.69 0.28 -11.90
C GLN A 48 28.74 -1.02 -12.69
N CYS A 49 29.55 -1.95 -12.23
CA CYS A 49 29.69 -3.27 -12.83
C CYS A 49 29.88 -4.34 -11.75
N LEU A 50 29.38 -5.54 -12.04
CA LEU A 50 29.66 -6.73 -11.26
C LEU A 50 30.91 -7.41 -11.82
N GLN A 51 31.81 -7.82 -10.92
CA GLN A 51 33.02 -8.55 -11.30
C GLN A 51 32.83 -10.05 -11.01
N THR A 52 32.91 -10.87 -12.03
CA THR A 52 32.80 -12.32 -11.91
C THR A 52 33.67 -13.03 -12.96
N GLY A 53 34.46 -14.00 -12.56
CA GLY A 53 35.25 -14.83 -13.47
C GLY A 53 36.16 -14.04 -14.44
N GLY A 54 36.70 -12.91 -14.02
CA GLY A 54 37.53 -12.01 -14.84
C GLY A 54 36.75 -11.14 -15.84
N MET A 55 35.41 -11.17 -15.80
CA MET A 55 34.54 -10.30 -16.57
C MET A 55 34.04 -9.12 -15.71
N GLN A 56 33.88 -7.98 -16.36
CA GLN A 56 33.17 -6.83 -15.80
C GLN A 56 31.85 -6.67 -16.56
N LEU A 57 30.74 -6.84 -15.84
CA LEU A 57 29.39 -6.74 -16.39
C LEU A 57 28.74 -5.45 -15.89
N PRO A 58 28.51 -4.43 -16.73
CA PRO A 58 27.75 -3.26 -16.35
C PRO A 58 26.41 -3.66 -15.75
N VAL A 59 26.03 -3.04 -14.63
CA VAL A 59 24.76 -3.28 -13.95
C VAL A 59 24.07 -1.98 -13.64
N SER A 60 22.76 -1.93 -13.84
CA SER A 60 21.92 -0.80 -13.45
C SER A 60 20.55 -1.29 -12.99
N VAL A 61 19.96 -0.55 -12.05
CA VAL A 61 18.54 -0.67 -11.68
C VAL A 61 17.78 0.37 -12.50
N GLU A 62 17.25 -0.05 -13.64
CA GLU A 62 16.53 0.84 -14.55
C GLU A 62 15.23 1.36 -13.92
N PHE A 63 14.60 0.52 -13.09
CA PHE A 63 13.38 0.87 -12.39
C PHE A 63 13.29 0.15 -11.04
N LEU A 64 12.99 0.90 -9.99
CA LEU A 64 12.64 0.41 -8.66
C LEU A 64 11.20 0.85 -8.35
N GLY A 65 10.26 -0.07 -8.42
CA GLY A 65 8.83 0.16 -8.16
C GLY A 65 8.43 -0.32 -6.77
N LEU A 66 7.99 0.58 -5.93
CA LEU A 66 7.63 0.31 -4.54
C LEU A 66 6.16 0.64 -4.31
N LEU A 67 5.45 -0.28 -3.69
CA LEU A 67 4.07 -0.10 -3.28
C LEU A 67 4.02 -0.15 -1.76
N ASP A 68 3.73 0.99 -1.17
CA ASP A 68 3.42 1.18 0.25
C ASP A 68 4.36 0.41 1.18
N THR A 69 5.64 0.81 1.22
CA THR A 69 6.69 0.12 1.96
C THR A 69 6.39 0.08 3.45
N VAL A 70 6.35 -1.10 4.03
CA VAL A 70 6.21 -1.36 5.45
C VAL A 70 7.24 -2.39 5.87
N ALA A 71 8.19 -2.00 6.71
CA ALA A 71 9.25 -2.89 7.17
C ALA A 71 8.92 -3.66 8.44
N SER A 72 7.73 -3.47 9.00
CA SER A 72 7.29 -4.16 10.23
C SER A 72 7.38 -5.68 10.09
N VAL A 73 8.29 -6.31 10.82
CA VAL A 73 8.53 -7.76 10.81
C VAL A 73 8.68 -8.30 12.23
N GLY A 74 8.15 -9.49 12.49
CA GLY A 74 8.32 -10.20 13.76
C GLY A 74 7.63 -9.51 14.94
N VAL A 75 8.37 -9.35 16.06
CA VAL A 75 7.85 -8.83 17.33
C VAL A 75 7.44 -7.36 17.26
N ALA A 76 7.84 -6.62 16.23
CA ALA A 76 7.43 -5.23 16.03
C ALA A 76 5.91 -5.04 15.95
N HIS A 77 5.16 -6.08 15.60
CA HIS A 77 3.70 -6.09 15.68
C HIS A 77 3.15 -6.05 17.12
N VAL A 78 3.97 -6.39 18.11
CA VAL A 78 3.53 -6.60 19.50
C VAL A 78 4.09 -5.55 20.44
N VAL A 79 5.16 -4.86 20.05
CA VAL A 79 5.88 -3.90 20.90
C VAL A 79 5.85 -2.52 20.28
N PRO A 80 4.92 -1.64 20.70
CA PRO A 80 4.79 -0.27 20.19
C PRO A 80 6.05 0.60 20.31
N VAL A 81 6.98 0.28 21.24
CA VAL A 81 8.27 1.00 21.44
C VAL A 81 9.19 0.92 20.23
N ALA A 82 9.00 -0.05 19.35
CA ALA A 82 9.82 -0.17 18.16
C ALA A 82 9.30 0.68 16.99
N ASP A 83 8.32 1.57 17.22
CA ASP A 83 7.64 2.42 16.20
C ASP A 83 7.29 1.64 14.90
N GLY A 84 6.95 0.35 15.05
CA GLY A 84 6.74 -0.55 13.92
C GLY A 84 8.01 -0.93 13.15
N HIS A 85 9.15 -0.36 13.48
CA HIS A 85 10.43 -0.62 12.82
C HIS A 85 11.25 -1.64 13.59
N MET A 86 11.80 -2.61 12.86
CA MET A 86 12.88 -3.44 13.37
C MET A 86 14.19 -2.74 13.02
N SER A 87 15.01 -2.45 14.01
CA SER A 87 16.26 -1.71 13.85
C SER A 87 17.21 -2.27 12.78
N TRP A 88 17.12 -3.56 12.46
CA TRP A 88 17.89 -4.17 11.37
C TRP A 88 17.41 -3.73 9.96
N ALA A 89 16.15 -3.37 9.82
CA ALA A 89 15.57 -2.95 8.53
C ALA A 89 15.92 -1.49 8.22
N ASP A 90 15.96 -0.61 9.20
CA ASP A 90 16.13 0.84 9.00
C ASP A 90 17.38 1.19 8.21
N GLY A 91 18.54 0.76 8.64
CA GLY A 91 19.79 1.05 7.94
C GLY A 91 19.96 0.32 6.61
N THR A 92 19.36 -0.85 6.46
CA THR A 92 19.49 -1.69 5.24
C THR A 92 18.53 -1.31 4.13
N MET A 93 17.42 -0.63 4.44
CA MET A 93 16.45 -0.17 3.45
C MET A 93 16.79 1.18 2.84
N GLU A 94 17.70 1.92 3.41
CA GLU A 94 18.11 3.20 2.83
C GLU A 94 18.69 2.98 1.44
N LEU A 95 18.19 3.74 0.46
CA LEU A 95 18.71 3.64 -0.91
C LEU A 95 20.19 4.05 -0.95
N PRO A 96 20.98 3.43 -1.83
CA PRO A 96 22.41 3.76 -1.97
C PRO A 96 22.65 5.25 -2.08
N ASP A 97 23.73 5.71 -1.48
CA ASP A 97 24.11 7.11 -1.48
C ASP A 97 24.35 7.66 -2.90
N ASP A 98 23.79 8.84 -3.18
CA ASP A 98 23.83 9.43 -4.52
C ASP A 98 25.21 9.99 -4.89
N GLU A 99 26.02 10.40 -3.90
CA GLU A 99 27.37 10.89 -4.15
C GLU A 99 28.27 9.74 -4.59
N THR A 100 28.14 8.59 -3.92
CA THR A 100 28.94 7.39 -4.20
C THR A 100 28.38 6.60 -5.37
N TYR A 101 27.06 6.27 -5.34
CA TYR A 101 26.42 5.33 -6.28
C TYR A 101 25.47 6.02 -7.26
N GLY A 102 25.56 7.33 -7.42
CA GLY A 102 24.65 8.07 -8.30
C GLY A 102 24.63 7.52 -9.72
N GLY A 103 23.42 7.20 -10.18
CA GLY A 103 23.19 6.58 -11.48
C GLY A 103 23.07 5.06 -11.46
N LEU A 104 23.28 4.36 -10.34
CA LEU A 104 22.96 2.94 -10.20
C LEU A 104 21.44 2.72 -10.34
N ILE A 105 20.64 3.50 -9.63
CA ILE A 105 19.19 3.55 -9.78
C ILE A 105 18.83 4.67 -10.75
N LYS A 106 18.16 4.33 -11.86
CA LYS A 106 17.73 5.32 -12.86
C LYS A 106 16.43 6.00 -12.48
N LYS A 107 15.45 5.24 -11.98
CA LYS A 107 14.15 5.73 -11.53
C LYS A 107 13.65 4.89 -10.36
N CYS A 108 13.22 5.56 -9.30
CA CYS A 108 12.48 4.95 -8.20
C CYS A 108 11.10 5.61 -8.10
N VAL A 109 10.05 4.80 -8.07
CA VAL A 109 8.67 5.26 -7.88
C VAL A 109 8.09 4.53 -6.67
N HIS A 110 7.69 5.29 -5.66
CA HIS A 110 7.04 4.78 -4.46
C HIS A 110 5.60 5.29 -4.40
N LEU A 111 4.63 4.40 -4.53
CA LEU A 111 3.20 4.71 -4.46
C LEU A 111 2.70 4.33 -3.07
N VAL A 112 2.16 5.31 -2.33
CA VAL A 112 1.85 5.17 -0.91
C VAL A 112 0.38 5.38 -0.61
N SER A 113 -0.11 4.66 0.39
CA SER A 113 -1.47 4.77 0.90
C SER A 113 -1.67 6.08 1.68
N GLY A 114 -2.74 6.81 1.32
CA GLY A 114 -3.13 8.02 2.03
C GLY A 114 -4.03 7.79 3.24
N HIS A 115 -4.64 6.62 3.39
CA HIS A 115 -5.70 6.40 4.39
C HIS A 115 -5.42 5.25 5.36
N GLU A 116 -4.27 4.58 5.29
CA GLU A 116 -3.92 3.51 6.22
C GLU A 116 -3.72 4.08 7.64
N GLN A 117 -4.38 3.50 8.62
CA GLN A 117 -4.37 3.97 10.01
C GLN A 117 -3.89 2.92 11.02
N ARG A 118 -3.56 1.72 10.55
CA ARG A 118 -3.06 0.68 11.45
C ARG A 118 -1.65 1.01 11.89
N LEU A 119 -1.41 1.13 13.20
CA LEU A 119 -0.09 1.40 13.78
C LEU A 119 0.95 0.33 13.42
N CYS A 120 0.51 -0.90 13.14
CA CYS A 120 1.41 -1.98 12.71
C CYS A 120 1.82 -1.88 11.23
N PHE A 121 1.41 -0.83 10.52
CA PHE A 121 1.76 -0.56 9.12
C PHE A 121 2.34 0.86 8.95
N PRO A 122 3.42 1.22 9.68
CA PRO A 122 4.07 2.50 9.50
C PRO A 122 4.61 2.61 8.08
N LEU A 123 4.61 3.82 7.55
CA LEU A 123 5.11 4.07 6.21
C LEU A 123 6.62 4.30 6.24
N ASP A 124 7.36 3.45 5.55
CA ASP A 124 8.78 3.64 5.33
C ASP A 124 9.03 4.45 4.05
N SER A 125 9.10 5.76 4.18
CA SER A 125 9.41 6.67 3.07
C SER A 125 10.78 6.37 2.44
N VAL A 126 10.96 6.72 1.16
CA VAL A 126 12.27 6.64 0.47
C VAL A 126 13.14 7.89 0.70
N ARG A 127 12.67 8.83 1.51
CA ARG A 127 13.44 10.03 1.88
C ARG A 127 14.70 9.67 2.67
N ARG A 128 15.70 10.50 2.53
CA ARG A 128 16.89 10.48 3.37
C ARG A 128 16.56 10.98 4.78
N ALA A 129 17.42 10.71 5.74
CA ALA A 129 17.30 11.23 7.12
C ALA A 129 17.17 12.76 7.19
N ASN A 130 17.68 13.49 6.18
CA ASN A 130 17.54 14.94 6.07
C ASN A 130 16.20 15.40 5.47
N GLY A 131 15.25 14.50 5.25
CA GLY A 131 13.92 14.75 4.69
C GLY A 131 13.88 14.94 3.17
N LYS A 132 15.02 14.89 2.47
CA LYS A 132 15.08 15.08 1.01
C LYS A 132 14.92 13.74 0.28
N TYR A 133 14.32 13.80 -0.89
CA TYR A 133 14.26 12.64 -1.79
C TYR A 133 15.58 12.43 -2.52
N PRO A 134 16.00 11.16 -2.72
CA PRO A 134 17.04 10.85 -3.70
C PRO A 134 16.65 11.41 -5.09
N PRO A 135 17.60 11.91 -5.89
CA PRO A 135 17.29 12.50 -7.21
C PRO A 135 16.56 11.57 -8.17
N CYS A 136 16.74 10.26 -8.01
CA CYS A 136 16.07 9.23 -8.82
C CYS A 136 14.65 8.90 -8.33
N ALA A 137 14.23 9.40 -7.16
CA ALA A 137 13.02 8.93 -6.46
C ALA A 137 11.89 9.95 -6.49
N ILE A 138 10.68 9.45 -6.69
CA ILE A 138 9.42 10.16 -6.43
C ILE A 138 8.54 9.32 -5.51
N GLU A 139 7.74 10.00 -4.70
CA GLU A 139 6.78 9.38 -3.80
C GLU A 139 5.41 10.01 -4.04
N VAL A 140 4.39 9.18 -4.27
CA VAL A 140 3.07 9.62 -4.69
C VAL A 140 2.01 9.01 -3.81
N VAL A 141 1.13 9.85 -3.24
CA VAL A 141 0.04 9.44 -2.38
C VAL A 141 -1.18 9.06 -3.21
N TYR A 142 -1.78 7.93 -2.87
CA TYR A 142 -3.01 7.40 -3.48
C TYR A 142 -4.12 7.25 -2.44
N PRO A 143 -5.39 7.35 -2.85
CA PRO A 143 -6.50 7.06 -1.94
C PRO A 143 -6.56 5.57 -1.65
N GLY A 144 -6.94 5.22 -0.44
CA GLY A 144 -7.11 3.82 -0.05
C GLY A 144 -6.20 3.42 1.10
N MET A 145 -6.42 2.20 1.58
CA MET A 145 -5.62 1.53 2.60
C MET A 145 -4.46 0.77 1.95
N HIS A 146 -3.62 0.18 2.75
CA HIS A 146 -2.45 -0.60 2.32
C HIS A 146 -2.74 -1.58 1.17
N SER A 147 -3.78 -2.39 1.31
CA SER A 147 -4.17 -3.37 0.29
C SER A 147 -5.00 -2.78 -0.86
N ASP A 148 -5.50 -1.55 -0.75
CA ASP A 148 -6.03 -0.81 -1.90
C ASP A 148 -4.91 -0.36 -2.84
N ILE A 149 -3.70 -0.18 -2.32
CA ILE A 149 -2.52 0.21 -3.09
C ILE A 149 -1.84 -1.01 -3.72
N GLY A 150 -1.54 -2.01 -2.90
CA GLY A 150 -0.75 -3.16 -3.32
C GLY A 150 -1.56 -4.33 -3.89
N GLY A 151 -2.89 -4.22 -3.90
CA GLY A 151 -3.79 -5.33 -4.19
C GLY A 151 -4.02 -6.23 -2.97
N GLY A 152 -5.05 -7.07 -3.05
CA GLY A 152 -5.41 -8.01 -1.99
C GLY A 152 -6.88 -8.02 -1.65
N TYR A 153 -7.61 -6.96 -1.95
CA TYR A 153 -9.07 -6.94 -1.86
C TYR A 153 -9.66 -7.43 -3.18
N PRO A 154 -10.39 -8.56 -3.20
CA PRO A 154 -11.15 -8.96 -4.36
C PRO A 154 -12.41 -8.09 -4.55
N PRO A 155 -12.99 -8.06 -5.75
CA PRO A 155 -14.28 -7.41 -5.98
C PRO A 155 -15.35 -7.90 -5.01
N GLY A 156 -16.10 -6.96 -4.42
CA GLY A 156 -17.18 -7.25 -3.48
C GLY A 156 -16.79 -7.39 -2.02
N GLU A 157 -15.50 -7.43 -1.69
CA GLU A 157 -15.05 -7.45 -0.30
C GLU A 157 -15.48 -6.15 0.41
N GLN A 158 -16.04 -6.27 1.61
CA GLN A 158 -16.74 -5.19 2.33
C GLN A 158 -17.88 -4.52 1.52
N GLY A 159 -18.43 -5.20 0.52
CA GLY A 159 -19.44 -4.66 -0.39
C GLY A 159 -18.91 -3.60 -1.36
N LYS A 160 -17.59 -3.48 -1.51
CA LYS A 160 -16.89 -2.47 -2.30
C LYS A 160 -16.28 -3.06 -3.56
N GLY A 161 -15.89 -2.21 -4.52
CA GLY A 161 -15.34 -2.66 -5.79
C GLY A 161 -16.24 -3.64 -6.53
N ASN A 162 -17.55 -3.51 -6.38
CA ASN A 162 -18.52 -4.53 -6.77
C ASN A 162 -18.73 -4.55 -8.28
N ALA A 163 -18.01 -5.45 -8.95
CA ALA A 163 -18.11 -5.72 -10.38
C ALA A 163 -17.68 -7.17 -10.67
N GLU A 164 -17.94 -7.66 -11.87
CA GLU A 164 -17.49 -8.99 -12.31
C GLU A 164 -15.96 -9.10 -12.50
N HIS A 165 -15.25 -7.96 -12.50
CA HIS A 165 -13.81 -7.87 -12.70
C HIS A 165 -13.19 -6.76 -11.85
N ASP A 166 -11.87 -6.73 -11.77
CA ASP A 166 -11.10 -5.83 -10.89
C ASP A 166 -11.13 -4.34 -11.29
N GLY A 167 -11.74 -3.99 -12.42
CA GLY A 167 -11.76 -2.62 -12.97
C GLY A 167 -12.39 -1.54 -12.09
N HIS A 168 -13.00 -1.91 -10.97
CA HIS A 168 -13.54 -1.02 -9.95
C HIS A 168 -12.69 -0.96 -8.67
N LEU A 169 -11.55 -1.66 -8.63
CA LEU A 169 -10.63 -1.65 -7.49
C LEU A 169 -9.58 -0.55 -7.66
N LEU A 170 -9.29 0.18 -6.57
CA LEU A 170 -8.26 1.22 -6.56
C LEU A 170 -6.88 0.69 -6.98
N SER A 171 -6.57 -0.53 -6.62
CA SER A 171 -5.31 -1.19 -6.99
C SER A 171 -5.07 -1.25 -8.51
N GLN A 172 -6.12 -1.18 -9.33
CA GLN A 172 -5.97 -1.13 -10.79
C GLN A 172 -5.38 0.21 -11.26
N ILE A 173 -5.79 1.33 -10.68
CA ILE A 173 -5.17 2.65 -11.02
C ILE A 173 -3.70 2.63 -10.61
N VAL A 174 -3.40 2.17 -9.40
CA VAL A 174 -2.03 2.08 -8.88
C VAL A 174 -1.16 1.16 -9.75
N LEU A 175 -1.71 0.01 -10.16
CA LEU A 175 -1.05 -0.92 -11.08
C LEU A 175 -0.74 -0.25 -12.42
N HIS A 176 -1.70 0.47 -13.02
CA HIS A 176 -1.51 1.14 -14.30
C HIS A 176 -0.40 2.20 -14.25
N ASP A 177 -0.38 3.01 -13.19
CA ASP A 177 0.61 4.05 -13.02
C ASP A 177 2.02 3.46 -12.82
N MET A 178 2.14 2.43 -11.98
CA MET A 178 3.39 1.68 -11.79
C MET A 178 3.86 1.03 -13.09
N TYR A 179 2.92 0.40 -13.82
CA TYR A 179 3.19 -0.28 -15.08
C TYR A 179 3.68 0.70 -16.16
N SER A 180 3.01 1.84 -16.30
CA SER A 180 3.38 2.89 -17.25
C SER A 180 4.77 3.46 -16.93
N ALA A 181 5.04 3.77 -15.66
CA ALA A 181 6.33 4.27 -15.23
C ALA A 181 7.46 3.26 -15.54
N ALA A 182 7.25 1.98 -15.24
CA ALA A 182 8.21 0.93 -15.53
C ALA A 182 8.42 0.71 -17.04
N PHE A 183 7.33 0.73 -17.82
CA PHE A 183 7.39 0.59 -19.29
C PHE A 183 8.20 1.73 -19.90
N ASN A 184 7.99 2.96 -19.45
CA ASN A 184 8.74 4.13 -19.92
C ASN A 184 10.25 4.04 -19.59
N CYS A 185 10.59 3.37 -18.49
CA CYS A 185 12.00 3.04 -18.15
C CYS A 185 12.55 1.84 -18.93
N GLY A 186 11.79 1.28 -19.85
CA GLY A 186 12.21 0.20 -20.73
C GLY A 186 11.97 -1.22 -20.22
N ALA A 187 11.19 -1.37 -19.14
CA ALA A 187 10.83 -2.70 -18.65
C ALA A 187 10.21 -3.56 -19.76
N PRO A 188 10.55 -4.86 -19.83
CA PRO A 188 10.07 -5.76 -20.88
C PRO A 188 8.61 -6.17 -20.65
N LEU A 189 7.75 -5.18 -20.53
CA LEU A 189 6.31 -5.33 -20.29
C LEU A 189 5.53 -5.34 -21.60
N LYS A 190 4.31 -5.85 -21.56
CA LYS A 190 3.37 -5.90 -22.67
C LYS A 190 2.37 -4.77 -22.57
N VAL A 191 1.94 -4.25 -23.72
CA VAL A 191 0.92 -3.19 -23.80
C VAL A 191 -0.08 -3.50 -24.92
N PRO A 192 -1.27 -2.91 -24.93
CA PRO A 192 -2.17 -2.98 -26.08
C PRO A 192 -1.46 -2.55 -27.37
N LYS A 193 -1.78 -3.21 -28.48
CA LYS A 193 -1.09 -2.98 -29.77
C LYS A 193 -1.08 -1.50 -30.17
N GLN A 194 -2.18 -0.77 -29.90
CA GLN A 194 -2.33 0.65 -30.22
C GLN A 194 -1.45 1.55 -29.35
N ALA A 195 -1.12 1.11 -28.14
CA ALA A 195 -0.25 1.84 -27.21
C ALA A 195 1.25 1.52 -27.38
N LEU A 196 1.61 0.60 -28.32
CA LEU A 196 3.00 0.23 -28.54
C LEU A 196 3.74 1.33 -29.30
N PRO A 197 4.77 1.96 -28.69
CA PRO A 197 5.57 2.99 -29.35
C PRO A 197 6.22 2.49 -30.65
N GLU A 198 6.43 3.39 -31.60
CA GLU A 198 7.00 3.08 -32.92
C GLU A 198 8.32 2.29 -32.85
N LYS A 199 9.22 2.70 -31.94
CA LYS A 199 10.51 2.04 -31.68
C LYS A 199 10.40 0.56 -31.27
N PHE A 200 9.24 0.13 -30.81
CA PHE A 200 8.98 -1.25 -30.35
C PHE A 200 8.06 -2.05 -31.28
N LYS A 201 7.57 -1.48 -32.37
CA LYS A 201 6.63 -2.17 -33.29
C LYS A 201 7.17 -3.48 -33.87
N SER A 202 8.48 -3.63 -33.99
CA SER A 202 9.12 -4.88 -34.40
C SER A 202 9.12 -5.96 -33.31
N GLN A 203 8.80 -5.60 -32.05
CA GLN A 203 8.82 -6.49 -30.90
C GLN A 203 7.39 -7.01 -30.61
N SER A 204 6.90 -7.94 -31.45
CA SER A 204 5.53 -8.47 -31.32
C SER A 204 5.23 -9.11 -29.96
N TRP A 205 6.24 -9.57 -29.24
CA TRP A 205 6.11 -10.14 -27.91
C TRP A 205 5.67 -9.10 -26.84
N ARG A 206 5.81 -7.81 -27.13
CA ARG A 206 5.34 -6.72 -26.26
C ARG A 206 3.83 -6.44 -26.38
N VAL A 207 3.14 -7.11 -27.28
CA VAL A 207 1.69 -6.94 -27.42
C VAL A 207 0.98 -7.83 -26.40
N ILE A 208 0.09 -7.26 -25.60
CA ILE A 208 -0.75 -8.01 -24.68
C ILE A 208 -1.79 -8.82 -25.48
N PRO A 209 -2.02 -10.09 -25.14
CA PRO A 209 -3.09 -10.88 -25.74
C PRO A 209 -4.47 -10.27 -25.45
N LEU A 210 -5.39 -10.33 -26.40
CA LEU A 210 -6.73 -9.72 -26.31
C LEU A 210 -7.57 -10.28 -25.14
N ASP A 211 -7.38 -11.56 -24.83
CA ASP A 211 -8.05 -12.23 -23.71
C ASP A 211 -7.59 -11.71 -22.32
N LEU A 212 -6.39 -11.14 -22.25
CA LEU A 212 -5.84 -10.54 -21.03
C LEU A 212 -6.10 -9.03 -20.93
N ASP A 213 -6.43 -8.36 -22.02
CA ASP A 213 -6.63 -6.91 -22.06
C ASP A 213 -7.76 -6.47 -21.10
N SER A 214 -8.82 -7.26 -20.99
CA SER A 214 -9.92 -7.01 -20.07
C SER A 214 -9.55 -7.05 -18.59
N GLN A 215 -8.47 -7.74 -18.22
CA GLN A 215 -7.99 -7.81 -16.84
C GLN A 215 -7.25 -6.53 -16.40
N PHE A 216 -6.86 -5.70 -17.36
CA PHE A 216 -6.23 -4.40 -17.12
C PHE A 216 -7.20 -3.23 -17.32
N PHE A 217 -8.50 -3.48 -17.21
CA PHE A 217 -9.51 -2.46 -17.37
C PHE A 217 -9.62 -1.60 -16.10
N VAL A 218 -9.74 -0.29 -16.29
CA VAL A 218 -10.11 0.68 -15.24
C VAL A 218 -11.42 1.32 -15.66
N SER A 219 -12.43 1.26 -14.80
CA SER A 219 -13.75 1.82 -15.12
C SER A 219 -13.71 3.36 -15.17
N GLU A 220 -14.52 3.95 -16.05
CA GLU A 220 -14.65 5.40 -16.14
C GLU A 220 -15.18 6.00 -14.83
N VAL A 221 -16.06 5.27 -14.13
CA VAL A 221 -16.59 5.68 -12.83
C VAL A 221 -15.48 5.78 -11.78
N LEU A 222 -14.59 4.77 -11.71
CA LEU A 222 -13.46 4.81 -10.80
C LEU A 222 -12.50 5.95 -11.16
N SER A 223 -12.20 6.13 -12.45
CA SER A 223 -11.33 7.20 -12.93
C SER A 223 -11.90 8.60 -12.59
N ALA A 224 -13.22 8.80 -12.76
CA ALA A 224 -13.87 10.05 -12.41
C ALA A 224 -13.80 10.33 -10.90
N ARG A 225 -14.04 9.33 -10.06
CA ARG A 225 -13.96 9.44 -8.59
C ARG A 225 -12.51 9.71 -8.12
N PHE A 226 -11.55 9.02 -8.70
CA PHE A 226 -10.13 9.22 -8.42
C PHE A 226 -9.68 10.64 -8.78
N ASN A 227 -10.07 11.13 -9.94
CA ASN A 227 -9.74 12.49 -10.36
C ASN A 227 -10.40 13.56 -9.49
N ALA A 228 -11.66 13.35 -9.07
CA ALA A 228 -12.33 14.24 -8.12
C ALA A 228 -11.62 14.26 -6.75
N TRP A 229 -11.14 13.11 -6.29
CA TRP A 229 -10.35 13.03 -5.07
C TRP A 229 -9.05 13.84 -5.20
N ARG A 230 -8.30 13.68 -6.28
CA ARG A 230 -7.07 14.46 -6.52
C ARG A 230 -7.34 15.97 -6.55
N GLU A 231 -8.41 16.37 -7.23
CA GLU A 231 -8.80 17.78 -7.35
C GLU A 231 -9.21 18.36 -5.99
N LEU A 232 -10.11 17.68 -5.28
CA LEU A 232 -10.66 18.17 -4.01
C LEU A 232 -9.66 18.13 -2.87
N THR A 233 -8.86 17.06 -2.76
CA THR A 233 -8.06 16.80 -1.55
C THR A 233 -6.57 17.14 -1.72
N LEU A 234 -6.06 17.14 -2.94
CA LEU A 234 -4.66 17.43 -3.25
C LEU A 234 -4.49 18.73 -4.06
N GLY A 235 -5.58 19.37 -4.49
CA GLY A 235 -5.53 20.56 -5.35
C GLY A 235 -4.91 20.31 -6.73
N GLN A 236 -4.93 19.08 -7.21
CA GLN A 236 -4.34 18.69 -8.49
C GLN A 236 -5.40 18.72 -9.58
N THR A 237 -5.19 19.55 -10.60
CA THR A 237 -6.08 19.61 -11.76
C THR A 237 -5.83 18.45 -12.71
N THR A 238 -6.90 17.77 -13.13
CA THR A 238 -6.82 16.74 -14.16
C THR A 238 -7.04 17.40 -15.53
N PRO A 239 -6.21 17.10 -16.55
CA PRO A 239 -6.46 17.56 -17.91
C PRO A 239 -7.84 17.09 -18.39
N LYS A 240 -8.63 18.03 -18.96
CA LYS A 240 -9.99 17.73 -19.45
C LYS A 240 -9.98 17.02 -20.81
N THR A 241 -8.84 17.04 -21.50
CA THR A 241 -8.69 16.44 -22.83
C THR A 241 -7.51 15.46 -22.79
N PHE A 242 -7.72 14.30 -23.41
CA PHE A 242 -6.64 13.33 -23.59
C PHE A 242 -5.63 13.88 -24.62
N ASP A 243 -4.37 13.98 -24.20
CA ASP A 243 -3.24 14.31 -25.06
C ASP A 243 -2.34 13.07 -25.17
N PRO A 244 -2.29 12.42 -26.34
CA PRO A 244 -1.47 11.22 -26.54
C PRO A 244 0.03 11.47 -26.36
N GLU A 245 0.53 12.68 -26.66
CA GLU A 245 1.93 13.02 -26.48
C GLU A 245 2.26 13.17 -25.00
N ALA A 246 1.43 13.91 -24.25
CA ALA A 246 1.57 14.03 -22.80
C ALA A 246 1.43 12.66 -22.10
N ALA A 247 0.52 11.79 -22.57
CA ALA A 247 0.33 10.44 -22.02
C ALA A 247 1.57 9.56 -22.21
N SER A 248 2.35 9.74 -23.28
CA SER A 248 3.57 8.98 -23.51
C SER A 248 4.70 9.31 -22.52
N HIS A 249 4.59 10.43 -21.82
CA HIS A 249 5.52 10.93 -20.80
C HIS A 249 4.85 11.06 -19.42
N TYR A 250 3.68 10.43 -19.25
CA TYR A 250 2.95 10.51 -17.99
C TYR A 250 3.78 9.97 -16.84
N GLU A 251 3.90 10.78 -15.80
CA GLU A 251 4.38 10.38 -14.48
C GLU A 251 3.30 10.74 -13.46
N PRO A 252 3.03 9.86 -12.48
CA PRO A 252 2.11 10.18 -11.39
C PRO A 252 2.59 11.45 -10.67
N PRO A 253 1.78 12.50 -10.58
CA PRO A 253 2.23 13.74 -9.95
C PRO A 253 2.27 13.58 -8.43
N ALA A 254 3.41 13.88 -7.83
CA ALA A 254 3.52 14.02 -6.38
C ALA A 254 2.65 15.18 -5.88
N ALA A 255 2.09 15.06 -4.68
CA ALA A 255 1.36 16.13 -4.04
C ALA A 255 2.32 17.27 -3.65
N GLY A 256 1.83 18.50 -3.68
CA GLY A 256 2.57 19.65 -3.16
C GLY A 256 2.64 19.61 -1.63
N GLY A 257 3.79 19.96 -1.07
CA GLY A 257 4.01 19.98 0.38
C GLY A 257 4.83 18.81 0.91
N SER A 258 5.00 18.74 2.22
CA SER A 258 5.67 17.60 2.86
C SER A 258 4.75 16.37 2.87
N LEU A 259 5.33 15.18 2.84
CA LEU A 259 4.58 13.93 2.90
C LEU A 259 3.69 13.87 4.15
N GLU A 260 4.21 14.27 5.30
CA GLU A 260 3.47 14.30 6.57
C GLU A 260 2.24 15.20 6.48
N THR A 261 2.38 16.38 5.88
CA THR A 261 1.25 17.29 5.69
C THR A 261 0.20 16.66 4.79
N VAL A 262 0.61 16.05 3.69
CA VAL A 262 -0.31 15.40 2.75
C VAL A 262 -1.02 14.22 3.43
N ILE A 263 -0.31 13.37 4.16
CA ILE A 263 -0.91 12.24 4.88
C ILE A 263 -1.89 12.75 5.96
N ALA A 264 -1.51 13.76 6.75
CA ALA A 264 -2.40 14.34 7.76
C ALA A 264 -3.70 14.88 7.13
N GLU A 265 -3.61 15.54 5.97
CA GLU A 265 -4.78 16.01 5.22
C GLU A 265 -5.66 14.83 4.75
N GLN A 266 -5.06 13.75 4.24
CA GLN A 266 -5.81 12.56 3.83
C GLN A 266 -6.49 11.88 5.03
N MET A 267 -5.82 11.83 6.18
CA MET A 267 -6.42 11.35 7.42
C MET A 267 -7.64 12.19 7.83
N ALA A 268 -7.59 13.51 7.66
CA ALA A 268 -8.72 14.37 7.97
C ALA A 268 -9.94 14.09 7.03
N TRP A 269 -9.72 13.81 5.75
CA TRP A 269 -10.78 13.45 4.81
C TRP A 269 -11.43 12.11 5.14
N ILE A 270 -10.67 11.05 5.40
CA ILE A 270 -11.25 9.75 5.76
C ILE A 270 -11.92 9.81 7.14
N THR A 271 -11.41 10.63 8.07
CA THR A 271 -12.04 10.87 9.36
C THR A 271 -13.39 11.57 9.19
N ALA A 272 -13.50 12.57 8.31
CA ALA A 272 -14.78 13.20 7.98
C ALA A 272 -15.81 12.20 7.47
N TRP A 273 -15.40 11.28 6.59
CA TRP A 273 -16.25 10.20 6.10
C TRP A 273 -16.70 9.28 7.25
N ARG A 274 -15.80 8.88 8.15
CA ARG A 274 -16.13 8.04 9.31
C ARG A 274 -17.04 8.75 10.30
N ILE A 275 -16.91 10.05 10.51
CA ILE A 275 -17.81 10.81 11.38
C ILE A 275 -19.25 10.68 10.89
N ASP A 276 -19.52 10.88 9.59
CA ASP A 276 -20.88 10.76 9.08
C ASP A 276 -21.33 9.29 9.02
N ARG A 277 -20.54 8.42 8.37
CA ARG A 277 -20.93 7.02 8.15
C ARG A 277 -21.00 6.23 9.45
N TYR A 278 -20.02 6.38 10.32
CA TYR A 278 -19.88 5.58 11.53
C TYR A 278 -20.50 6.25 12.75
N ALA A 279 -19.99 7.41 13.16
CA ALA A 279 -20.44 8.04 14.40
C ALA A 279 -21.88 8.55 14.33
N ARG A 280 -22.33 9.03 13.16
CA ARG A 280 -23.72 9.46 12.93
C ARG A 280 -24.62 8.33 12.40
N GLY A 281 -24.07 7.15 12.10
CA GLY A 281 -24.80 5.94 11.77
C GLY A 281 -25.38 5.90 10.34
N SER A 282 -24.99 6.80 9.44
CA SER A 282 -25.51 6.80 8.07
C SER A 282 -25.05 5.59 7.24
N MET A 283 -23.98 4.91 7.65
CA MET A 283 -23.43 3.71 7.00
C MET A 283 -24.50 2.65 6.74
N LEU A 284 -25.39 2.39 7.69
CA LEU A 284 -26.42 1.36 7.59
C LEU A 284 -27.34 1.51 6.39
N LYS A 285 -27.42 2.72 5.82
CA LYS A 285 -28.23 3.05 4.64
C LYS A 285 -27.44 3.03 3.33
N THR A 286 -26.12 2.84 3.40
CA THR A 286 -25.28 2.89 2.20
C THR A 286 -25.36 1.60 1.39
N PRO A 287 -25.26 1.70 0.05
CA PRO A 287 -25.28 0.52 -0.81
C PRO A 287 -24.15 -0.47 -0.51
N PHE A 288 -22.94 -0.01 -0.18
CA PHE A 288 -21.84 -0.91 0.11
C PHE A 288 -22.10 -1.76 1.36
N TYR A 289 -22.62 -1.16 2.44
CA TYR A 289 -22.95 -1.90 3.65
C TYR A 289 -24.06 -2.94 3.40
N GLN A 290 -25.07 -2.57 2.60
CA GLN A 290 -26.17 -3.49 2.25
C GLN A 290 -25.68 -4.67 1.37
N ARG A 291 -24.64 -4.48 0.56
CA ARG A 291 -24.02 -5.52 -0.27
C ARG A 291 -22.99 -6.36 0.49
N ALA A 292 -22.45 -5.84 1.59
CA ALA A 292 -21.45 -6.55 2.38
C ALA A 292 -21.97 -7.90 2.86
N THR A 293 -21.17 -8.93 2.75
CA THR A 293 -21.54 -10.29 3.12
C THR A 293 -21.75 -10.40 4.64
N ASN A 294 -22.80 -11.07 5.08
CA ASN A 294 -23.10 -11.31 6.49
C ASN A 294 -23.82 -12.65 6.69
N THR A 295 -23.06 -13.72 6.71
CA THR A 295 -23.58 -15.06 6.99
C THR A 295 -23.55 -15.40 8.47
N GLU A 296 -22.78 -14.64 9.28
CA GLU A 296 -22.52 -14.89 10.69
C GLU A 296 -22.80 -13.64 11.56
N ALA A 297 -24.08 -13.28 11.69
CA ALA A 297 -24.49 -12.03 12.34
C ALA A 297 -24.42 -12.05 13.89
N LEU A 298 -24.49 -13.24 14.52
CA LEU A 298 -24.57 -13.35 15.98
C LEU A 298 -23.18 -13.39 16.63
N PRO A 299 -22.97 -12.72 17.80
CA PRO A 299 -21.68 -12.73 18.49
C PRO A 299 -21.14 -14.14 18.80
N ALA A 300 -22.02 -15.09 19.12
CA ALA A 300 -21.64 -16.48 19.36
C ALA A 300 -21.14 -17.17 18.08
N ALA A 301 -21.78 -16.90 16.94
CA ALA A 301 -21.36 -17.43 15.64
C ALA A 301 -20.04 -16.81 15.18
N ARG A 302 -19.84 -15.50 15.41
CA ARG A 302 -18.57 -14.83 15.16
C ARG A 302 -17.41 -15.46 15.94
N LYS A 303 -17.59 -15.67 17.25
CA LYS A 303 -16.57 -16.35 18.07
C LYS A 303 -16.30 -17.78 17.61
N ALA A 304 -17.33 -18.49 17.14
CA ALA A 304 -17.16 -19.82 16.55
C ALA A 304 -16.36 -19.75 15.24
N ALA A 305 -16.60 -18.75 14.39
CA ALA A 305 -15.84 -18.53 13.15
C ALA A 305 -14.36 -18.19 13.42
N GLU A 306 -14.07 -17.36 14.43
CA GLU A 306 -12.71 -17.09 14.89
C GLU A 306 -11.98 -18.36 15.32
N VAL A 307 -12.62 -19.21 16.12
CA VAL A 307 -12.05 -20.50 16.55
C VAL A 307 -11.78 -21.42 15.36
N ILE A 308 -12.65 -21.44 14.37
CA ILE A 308 -12.45 -22.22 13.13
C ILE A 308 -11.25 -21.67 12.35
N ARG A 309 -11.18 -20.35 12.16
CA ARG A 309 -10.07 -19.69 11.49
C ARG A 309 -8.74 -20.01 12.17
N ASP A 310 -8.67 -19.89 13.48
CA ASP A 310 -7.45 -20.15 14.24
C ASP A 310 -7.00 -21.62 14.11
N LYS A 311 -7.93 -22.55 14.12
CA LYS A 311 -7.64 -23.98 13.84
C LYS A 311 -7.12 -24.21 12.41
N GLU A 312 -7.69 -23.53 11.42
CA GLU A 312 -7.19 -23.62 10.05
C GLU A 312 -5.80 -23.01 9.93
N GLN A 313 -5.54 -21.90 10.62
CA GLN A 313 -4.21 -21.29 10.69
C GLN A 313 -3.17 -22.22 11.34
N GLU A 314 -3.52 -22.92 12.42
CA GLU A 314 -2.65 -23.95 13.02
C GLU A 314 -2.34 -25.09 12.03
N LYS A 315 -3.34 -25.53 11.26
CA LYS A 315 -3.13 -26.55 10.21
C LYS A 315 -2.16 -26.05 9.12
N VAL A 316 -2.34 -24.80 8.67
CA VAL A 316 -1.46 -24.20 7.69
C VAL A 316 -0.04 -24.10 8.23
N LEU A 317 0.16 -23.65 9.46
CA LEU A 317 1.47 -23.58 10.09
C LEU A 317 2.13 -24.96 10.19
N SER A 318 1.38 -25.97 10.61
CA SER A 318 1.87 -27.35 10.67
C SER A 318 2.21 -27.90 9.27
N ALA A 319 1.38 -27.61 8.28
CA ALA A 319 1.63 -28.02 6.89
C ALA A 319 2.89 -27.35 6.33
N ARG A 320 3.10 -26.04 6.59
CA ARG A 320 4.32 -25.31 6.19
C ARG A 320 5.57 -25.89 6.86
N GLN A 321 5.50 -26.20 8.16
CA GLN A 321 6.62 -26.86 8.87
C GLN A 321 6.95 -28.21 8.25
N ASN A 322 5.94 -29.02 7.91
CA ASN A 322 6.13 -30.29 7.22
C ASN A 322 6.68 -30.12 5.80
N GLN A 323 6.22 -29.12 5.05
CA GLN A 323 6.77 -28.81 3.73
C GLN A 323 8.25 -28.47 3.82
N ILE A 324 8.65 -27.63 4.76
CA ILE A 324 10.05 -27.26 5.00
C ILE A 324 10.86 -28.49 5.43
N ALA A 325 10.36 -29.26 6.39
CA ALA A 325 11.08 -30.43 6.92
C ALA A 325 11.28 -31.56 5.88
N ASN A 326 10.36 -31.69 4.93
CA ASN A 326 10.40 -32.72 3.88
C ASN A 326 11.05 -32.24 2.58
N GLN A 327 11.42 -30.97 2.48
CA GLN A 327 12.08 -30.44 1.29
C GLN A 327 13.56 -30.79 1.31
N SER A 328 14.07 -31.18 0.16
CA SER A 328 15.51 -31.40 0.01
C SER A 328 16.27 -30.09 0.14
N PRO A 329 17.39 -30.05 0.90
CA PRO A 329 18.18 -28.83 1.03
C PRO A 329 18.60 -28.18 -0.28
N ASP A 330 18.84 -29.00 -1.31
CA ASP A 330 19.28 -28.56 -2.64
C ASP A 330 18.13 -27.94 -3.48
N ARG A 331 16.89 -27.98 -3.00
CA ARG A 331 15.69 -27.51 -3.68
C ARG A 331 14.82 -26.61 -2.81
N MET A 332 15.42 -25.97 -1.82
CA MET A 332 14.70 -25.06 -0.91
C MET A 332 14.16 -23.81 -1.65
N ASP A 333 14.83 -23.38 -2.69
CA ASP A 333 14.46 -22.27 -3.58
C ASP A 333 13.20 -22.55 -4.43
N GLU A 334 12.90 -23.83 -4.66
CA GLU A 334 11.69 -24.26 -5.36
C GLU A 334 10.47 -24.41 -4.43
N LEU A 335 10.66 -24.25 -3.11
CA LEU A 335 9.62 -24.50 -2.13
C LEU A 335 8.53 -23.42 -2.16
N VAL A 336 7.34 -23.81 -2.60
CA VAL A 336 6.13 -22.98 -2.49
C VAL A 336 5.35 -23.38 -1.25
N LEU A 337 5.35 -22.51 -0.24
CA LEU A 337 4.62 -22.75 0.99
C LEU A 337 3.12 -22.58 0.80
N GLN A 338 2.35 -23.43 1.49
CA GLN A 338 0.90 -23.30 1.52
C GLN A 338 0.49 -21.89 1.94
N PRO A 339 -0.44 -21.23 1.22
CA PRO A 339 -0.93 -19.90 1.58
C PRO A 339 -1.57 -19.92 2.98
N GLY A 340 -1.43 -18.81 3.70
CA GLY A 340 -2.07 -18.61 5.01
C GLY A 340 -3.59 -18.47 4.90
N VAL A 341 -4.26 -18.66 6.03
CA VAL A 341 -5.66 -18.27 6.17
C VAL A 341 -5.70 -16.74 6.18
N LYS A 342 -6.67 -16.14 5.52
CA LYS A 342 -6.89 -14.70 5.57
C LYS A 342 -7.22 -14.27 7.01
N ASP A 343 -6.63 -13.19 7.48
CA ASP A 343 -6.95 -12.61 8.78
C ASP A 343 -8.38 -12.08 8.83
N PHE A 344 -8.89 -11.72 7.67
CA PHE A 344 -10.25 -11.28 7.44
C PHE A 344 -11.14 -12.44 7.00
N ASP A 345 -12.38 -12.49 7.55
CA ASP A 345 -13.38 -13.46 7.13
C ASP A 345 -14.47 -12.76 6.30
N PRO A 346 -14.49 -12.95 4.97
CA PRO A 346 -15.47 -12.31 4.09
C PRO A 346 -16.93 -12.70 4.38
N LYS A 347 -17.17 -13.76 5.16
CA LYS A 347 -18.51 -14.11 5.62
C LYS A 347 -19.04 -13.17 6.71
N MET A 348 -18.18 -12.34 7.27
CA MET A 348 -18.47 -11.45 8.40
C MET A 348 -18.28 -9.97 8.05
N ASP A 349 -18.11 -9.60 6.79
CA ASP A 349 -17.86 -8.23 6.33
C ASP A 349 -18.78 -7.21 6.99
N GLN A 350 -20.09 -7.44 6.93
CA GLN A 350 -21.07 -6.50 7.48
C GLN A 350 -20.94 -6.36 8.99
N THR A 351 -20.72 -7.46 9.70
CA THR A 351 -20.53 -7.47 11.15
C THR A 351 -19.25 -6.74 11.54
N GLN A 352 -18.16 -6.97 10.84
CA GLN A 352 -16.87 -6.34 11.12
C GLN A 352 -16.90 -4.83 10.83
N LEU A 353 -17.55 -4.41 9.75
CA LEU A 353 -17.77 -2.99 9.45
C LEU A 353 -18.65 -2.33 10.54
N PHE A 354 -19.69 -3.02 11.01
CA PHE A 354 -20.55 -2.52 12.07
C PHE A 354 -19.79 -2.36 13.40
N ASP A 355 -18.98 -3.33 13.78
CA ASP A 355 -18.17 -3.28 14.98
C ASP A 355 -17.11 -2.16 14.90
N ALA A 356 -16.45 -2.01 13.77
CA ALA A 356 -15.51 -0.89 13.54
C ALA A 356 -16.20 0.47 13.62
N ALA A 357 -17.42 0.57 13.06
CA ALA A 357 -18.22 1.79 13.15
C ALA A 357 -18.66 2.11 14.57
N LYS A 358 -19.03 1.09 15.34
CA LYS A 358 -19.43 1.22 16.75
C LYS A 358 -18.26 1.66 17.62
N GLU A 359 -17.07 1.09 17.41
CA GLU A 359 -15.85 1.47 18.11
C GLU A 359 -15.49 2.92 17.80
N PHE A 360 -15.41 3.28 16.52
CA PHE A 360 -15.15 4.64 16.11
C PHE A 360 -16.19 5.64 16.70
N GLY A 361 -17.48 5.30 16.65
CA GLY A 361 -18.54 6.14 17.17
C GLY A 361 -18.41 6.36 18.68
N LYS A 362 -18.05 5.34 19.43
CA LYS A 362 -17.79 5.43 20.87
C LYS A 362 -16.62 6.37 21.15
N ASP A 363 -15.49 6.19 20.49
CA ASP A 363 -14.32 7.04 20.66
C ASP A 363 -14.60 8.49 20.26
N TYR A 364 -15.34 8.68 19.19
CA TYR A 364 -15.71 10.02 18.71
C TYR A 364 -16.59 10.79 19.72
N HIS A 365 -17.59 10.13 20.33
CA HIS A 365 -18.54 10.75 21.26
C HIS A 365 -17.97 10.90 22.68
N ASP A 366 -17.29 9.89 23.17
CA ASP A 366 -16.82 9.81 24.54
C ASP A 366 -15.41 10.39 24.74
N GLY A 367 -14.70 10.69 23.65
CA GLY A 367 -13.31 11.08 23.64
C GLY A 367 -12.36 9.89 23.71
N TYR A 368 -11.06 10.18 23.52
CA TYR A 368 -10.03 9.14 23.59
C TYR A 368 -10.10 8.44 24.95
N ARG A 369 -10.27 7.12 24.91
CA ARG A 369 -10.26 6.26 26.09
C ARG A 369 -9.07 5.35 26.06
N ILE A 370 -8.39 5.24 27.19
CA ILE A 370 -7.55 4.09 27.47
C ILE A 370 -8.50 2.86 27.47
N PRO A 371 -8.23 1.79 26.71
CA PRO A 371 -9.12 0.63 26.67
C PRO A 371 -9.45 0.14 28.07
N ASP A 372 -10.73 -0.02 28.38
CA ASP A 372 -11.21 -0.52 29.69
C ASP A 372 -10.65 -1.91 30.04
N ASN A 373 -10.11 -2.61 29.05
CA ASN A 373 -9.51 -3.94 29.19
C ASN A 373 -7.99 -3.92 29.47
N LEU A 374 -7.44 -2.79 29.94
CA LEU A 374 -6.02 -2.74 30.34
C LEU A 374 -5.68 -3.85 31.34
N ALA A 375 -6.62 -4.22 32.22
CA ALA A 375 -6.43 -5.32 33.16
C ALA A 375 -6.41 -6.72 32.47
N GLN A 376 -7.14 -6.91 31.37
CA GLN A 376 -7.08 -8.13 30.59
C GLN A 376 -5.88 -8.17 29.65
N LEU A 377 -5.50 -7.00 29.07
CA LEU A 377 -4.31 -6.86 28.25
C LEU A 377 -3.03 -7.07 29.08
N VAL A 378 -3.05 -6.66 30.36
CA VAL A 378 -1.95 -6.85 31.33
C VAL A 378 -1.72 -8.33 31.66
N LEU A 379 -2.78 -9.14 31.67
CA LEU A 379 -2.70 -10.57 31.94
C LEU A 379 -2.12 -11.38 30.75
N ASP A 380 -2.32 -10.89 29.51
CA ASP A 380 -1.87 -11.59 28.30
C ASP A 380 -0.47 -11.15 27.81
N THR A 381 0.05 -9.99 28.23
CA THR A 381 1.40 -9.53 27.83
C THR A 381 2.01 -8.56 28.84
N VAL A 382 2.99 -9.04 29.59
CA VAL A 382 3.67 -8.29 30.69
C VAL A 382 4.40 -7.01 30.25
N LEU A 383 4.57 -6.74 28.97
CA LEU A 383 5.32 -5.60 28.43
C LEU A 383 4.48 -4.52 27.72
N GLN A 384 3.30 -4.83 27.22
CA GLN A 384 2.46 -3.86 26.50
C GLN A 384 1.93 -2.68 27.34
N PRO A 385 1.60 -2.83 28.66
CA PRO A 385 1.02 -1.72 29.41
C PRO A 385 1.98 -0.58 29.70
N VAL A 386 3.27 -0.86 29.83
CA VAL A 386 4.28 0.18 30.16
C VAL A 386 4.47 1.14 28.99
N ILE A 387 4.35 0.65 27.79
CA ILE A 387 4.59 1.37 26.53
C ILE A 387 3.37 2.18 26.16
N PHE A 388 2.18 1.62 26.29
CA PHE A 388 0.91 2.32 26.09
C PHE A 388 0.76 3.53 27.04
N VAL A 389 1.25 3.43 28.27
CA VAL A 389 1.24 4.53 29.26
C VAL A 389 2.25 5.63 28.92
N LEU A 390 3.34 5.33 28.19
CA LEU A 390 4.37 6.32 27.87
C LEU A 390 4.00 7.23 26.67
N ASN A 391 3.14 6.76 25.75
CA ASN A 391 2.73 7.49 24.54
C ASN A 391 1.32 8.11 24.63
N THR A 392 0.62 7.99 25.74
CA THR A 392 -0.80 8.42 25.87
C THR A 392 -1.05 9.91 25.61
N ASP A 393 -0.10 10.78 25.89
CA ASP A 393 -0.28 12.22 25.70
C ASP A 393 -0.17 12.63 24.24
N ASP A 394 0.74 12.04 23.49
CA ASP A 394 0.95 12.31 22.07
C ASP A 394 -0.19 11.71 21.24
N GLU A 395 -0.59 10.49 21.51
CA GLU A 395 -1.75 9.83 20.88
C GLU A 395 -3.05 10.61 21.16
N ALA A 396 -3.24 11.13 22.36
CA ALA A 396 -4.41 11.93 22.70
C ALA A 396 -4.42 13.29 21.97
N GLN A 397 -3.26 13.88 21.71
CA GLN A 397 -3.15 15.11 20.92
C GLN A 397 -3.45 14.84 19.45
N GLU A 398 -2.91 13.77 18.91
CA GLU A 398 -3.14 13.34 17.53
C GLU A 398 -4.62 13.03 17.30
N TYR A 399 -5.25 12.28 18.19
CA TYR A 399 -6.68 12.01 18.16
C TYR A 399 -7.51 13.30 18.12
N ARG A 400 -7.19 14.27 19.00
CA ARG A 400 -7.88 15.56 19.04
C ARG A 400 -7.69 16.36 17.76
N ARG A 401 -6.49 16.30 17.15
CA ARG A 401 -6.19 16.91 15.86
C ARG A 401 -7.03 16.28 14.75
N MET A 402 -6.99 14.95 14.64
CA MET A 402 -7.76 14.22 13.63
C MET A 402 -9.26 14.47 13.74
N LYS A 403 -9.80 14.47 14.97
CA LYS A 403 -11.21 14.77 15.21
C LYS A 403 -11.57 16.18 14.74
N ARG A 404 -10.83 17.19 15.18
CA ARG A 404 -11.04 18.59 14.79
C ARG A 404 -10.94 18.78 13.27
N ASP A 405 -9.91 18.22 12.66
CA ASP A 405 -9.63 18.41 11.24
C ASP A 405 -10.62 17.61 10.38
N GLY A 406 -11.06 16.44 10.86
CA GLY A 406 -12.16 15.69 10.27
C GLY A 406 -13.49 16.42 10.35
N GLU A 407 -13.87 16.94 11.52
CA GLU A 407 -15.09 17.72 11.73
C GLU A 407 -15.18 18.92 10.77
N ALA A 408 -14.05 19.62 10.55
CA ALA A 408 -13.99 20.74 9.62
C ALA A 408 -14.30 20.37 8.16
N ARG A 409 -14.11 19.09 7.77
CA ARG A 409 -14.34 18.60 6.40
C ARG A 409 -15.68 17.91 6.21
N VAL A 410 -16.40 17.60 7.31
CA VAL A 410 -17.70 16.92 7.22
C VAL A 410 -18.70 17.73 6.37
N ALA A 411 -18.80 19.04 6.57
CA ALA A 411 -19.73 19.88 5.83
C ALA A 411 -19.39 19.98 4.33
N VAL A 412 -18.13 19.76 3.95
CA VAL A 412 -17.71 19.72 2.56
C VAL A 412 -18.08 18.39 1.92
N LEU A 413 -17.80 17.29 2.62
CA LEU A 413 -18.02 15.94 2.09
C LEU A 413 -19.50 15.53 2.16
N PHE A 414 -20.22 16.02 3.17
CA PHE A 414 -21.63 15.75 3.43
C PHE A 414 -22.39 17.06 3.64
N PRO A 415 -22.71 17.81 2.58
CA PRO A 415 -23.48 19.04 2.69
C PRO A 415 -24.87 18.78 3.28
N ASP A 416 -25.47 17.64 2.97
CA ASP A 416 -26.71 17.15 3.56
C ASP A 416 -26.41 15.95 4.45
N ALA A 417 -26.72 16.01 5.74
CA ALA A 417 -26.40 14.97 6.70
C ALA A 417 -27.00 13.60 6.30
N GLY A 418 -26.17 12.57 6.32
CA GLY A 418 -26.59 11.20 6.04
C GLY A 418 -26.88 10.88 4.58
N GLU A 419 -26.46 11.72 3.65
CA GLU A 419 -26.64 11.50 2.22
C GLU A 419 -26.03 10.16 1.77
N ALA A 420 -26.86 9.30 1.17
CA ALA A 420 -26.45 7.94 0.84
C ALA A 420 -25.53 7.89 -0.40
N SER A 421 -25.84 8.69 -1.42
CA SER A 421 -24.98 8.85 -2.60
C SER A 421 -25.39 10.08 -3.40
N ASN A 422 -24.42 10.87 -3.79
CA ASN A 422 -24.57 11.88 -4.84
C ASN A 422 -23.25 11.97 -5.61
N ALA A 423 -23.23 11.49 -6.84
CA ALA A 423 -22.05 11.38 -7.67
C ALA A 423 -21.80 12.59 -8.58
N GLU A 424 -22.68 13.59 -8.57
CA GLU A 424 -22.67 14.67 -9.57
C GLU A 424 -21.73 15.83 -9.24
N GLN A 425 -21.34 15.98 -7.98
CA GLN A 425 -20.41 17.04 -7.55
C GLN A 425 -19.06 16.45 -7.13
N PRO A 426 -17.93 17.19 -7.18
CA PRO A 426 -16.63 16.69 -6.76
C PRO A 426 -16.65 16.05 -5.37
N ALA A 427 -17.32 16.67 -4.39
CA ALA A 427 -17.45 16.12 -3.05
C ALA A 427 -18.28 14.82 -3.03
N GLY A 428 -19.34 14.73 -3.83
CA GLY A 428 -20.14 13.52 -4.01
C GLY A 428 -19.36 12.37 -4.66
N LEU A 429 -18.51 12.67 -5.62
CA LEU A 429 -17.61 11.67 -6.24
C LEU A 429 -16.57 11.17 -5.25
N VAL A 430 -16.00 12.05 -4.41
CA VAL A 430 -15.05 11.66 -3.34
C VAL A 430 -15.73 10.81 -2.29
N ARG A 431 -16.94 11.18 -1.87
CA ARG A 431 -17.76 10.39 -0.96
C ARG A 431 -18.05 9.00 -1.53
N ALA A 432 -18.42 8.93 -2.81
CA ALA A 432 -18.64 7.66 -3.51
C ALA A 432 -17.36 6.83 -3.66
N LEU A 433 -16.19 7.46 -3.80
CA LEU A 433 -14.90 6.77 -3.74
C LEU A 433 -14.69 6.10 -2.38
N PHE A 434 -14.94 6.82 -1.29
CA PHE A 434 -14.83 6.26 0.05
C PHE A 434 -15.87 5.18 0.33
N ASP A 435 -17.10 5.36 -0.15
CA ASP A 435 -18.17 4.36 0.02
C ASP A 435 -17.89 3.07 -0.75
N ASP A 436 -17.44 3.17 -2.01
CA ASP A 436 -17.46 2.01 -2.92
C ASP A 436 -16.06 1.45 -3.25
N GLN A 437 -14.97 2.16 -2.99
CA GLN A 437 -13.63 1.72 -3.38
C GLN A 437 -12.60 1.68 -2.25
N VAL A 438 -12.68 2.58 -1.28
CA VAL A 438 -11.73 2.59 -0.15
C VAL A 438 -12.19 1.59 0.90
N HIS A 439 -11.47 0.50 1.08
CA HIS A 439 -11.76 -0.49 2.11
C HIS A 439 -11.43 0.05 3.50
N ASP A 440 -12.00 -0.52 4.55
CA ASP A 440 -11.64 -0.17 5.92
C ASP A 440 -10.75 -1.26 6.52
N SER A 441 -9.45 -0.98 6.55
CA SER A 441 -8.46 -1.89 7.12
C SER A 441 -8.63 -2.10 8.63
N ARG A 442 -9.29 -1.16 9.34
CA ARG A 442 -9.62 -1.30 10.76
C ARG A 442 -10.65 -2.37 11.06
N ALA A 443 -11.51 -2.67 10.09
CA ALA A 443 -12.45 -3.77 10.23
C ALA A 443 -11.74 -5.12 10.46
N TRP A 444 -10.47 -5.23 10.11
CA TRP A 444 -9.63 -6.42 10.36
C TRP A 444 -8.94 -6.42 11.72
N PHE A 445 -8.63 -5.21 12.23
CA PHE A 445 -7.85 -5.00 13.45
C PHE A 445 -8.60 -4.06 14.38
N MET A 446 -9.57 -4.56 15.09
CA MET A 446 -10.43 -3.79 15.98
C MET A 446 -9.73 -3.14 17.19
N TYR A 447 -8.44 -3.43 17.40
CA TYR A 447 -7.67 -2.95 18.55
C TYR A 447 -6.72 -1.80 18.23
N ALA A 448 -6.68 -1.33 16.99
CA ALA A 448 -5.82 -0.22 16.64
C ALA A 448 -6.45 1.10 17.12
N ALA A 449 -5.73 1.85 17.95
CA ALA A 449 -6.08 3.22 18.28
C ALA A 449 -6.19 4.08 17.01
N LEU A 450 -6.99 5.15 17.08
CA LEU A 450 -7.01 6.16 16.03
C LEU A 450 -5.65 6.89 16.07
N GLY A 451 -4.80 6.60 15.11
CA GLY A 451 -3.52 7.25 14.96
C GLY A 451 -3.30 7.68 13.51
N THR A 452 -2.43 8.63 13.27
CA THR A 452 -1.86 8.84 11.95
C THR A 452 -0.79 7.78 11.71
N ARG A 453 -0.62 7.42 10.48
CA ARG A 453 0.48 6.61 10.03
C ARG A 453 1.74 7.50 10.04
N GLU A 454 2.68 7.23 10.92
CA GLU A 454 3.99 7.87 10.93
C GLU A 454 4.94 7.28 9.88
#